data_4dc710fa58402eec42a3fbf37bb69472
#
_entry.id   4dc710fa58402eec42a3fbf37bb69472
#
_cell.length_a   1.000
_cell.length_b   1.000
_cell.length_c   1.000
_cell.angle_alpha   90.00
_cell.angle_beta   90.00
_cell.angle_gamma   90.00
#
_symmetry.space_group_name_H-M   'P 1'
#
loop_
_entity.id
_entity.type
_entity.pdbx_description
1 polymer ?
#
loop_
_entity_poly.entity_id
_entity_poly.type
_entity_poly.pdbx_seq_one_letter_code
_entity_poly.pdbx_strand_id
1 'polypeptide(L)'
;VGSEMCIRDSTHGAVDVEAERKRLEKDLAKANKELEQTGKKLGNENFLSKAPEEVVNKIKQRQQIAREEVERITSRLEGLK
;
A
#
# COMPACT_ATOMS: atom_id res chain seq x y z
N VAL A 1 15.15 15.13 20.87
CA VAL A 1 15.13 14.88 20.44
C VAL A 1 15.05 14.95 19.92
N GLY A 2 15.03 15.09 19.70
CA GLY A 2 14.92 15.01 18.77
C GLY A 2 14.84 15.31 18.19
N SER A 3 14.91 15.42 18.13
CA SER A 3 14.78 15.59 17.33
C SER A 3 14.77 15.82 16.79
N GLU A 4 14.91 15.89 16.71
CA GLU A 4 14.90 15.95 15.92
C GLU A 4 14.83 16.16 15.33
N MET A 5 14.84 16.34 15.35
CA MET A 5 14.80 16.36 14.50
C MET A 5 14.66 16.67 13.88
N CYS A 6 14.64 16.90 13.78
CA CYS A 6 14.48 17.07 12.93
C CYS A 6 14.50 17.50 12.38
N ILE A 7 14.64 17.94 12.43
CA ILE A 7 14.76 18.20 11.73
C ILE A 7 14.94 18.35 11.14
N ARG A 8 15.02 18.45 10.94
CA ARG A 8 15.24 18.36 10.09
C ARG A 8 15.06 18.77 9.36
N ASP A 9 14.97 18.90 9.14
CA ASP A 9 14.81 19.13 8.28
C ASP A 9 14.65 19.55 7.62
N SER A 10 14.68 19.89 7.56
CA SER A 10 14.58 20.16 6.74
C SER A 10 14.60 20.56 6.15
N THR A 11 14.75 21.01 6.00
CA THR A 11 14.90 21.18 5.32
C THR A 11 15.09 21.46 4.66
N HIS A 12 15.16 21.62 4.30
CA HIS A 12 15.50 22.01 3.51
C HIS A 12 15.14 22.11 2.46
N GLY A 13 15.24 22.68 2.49
CA GLY A 13 14.72 23.30 1.30
C GLY A 13 14.45 22.39 0.16
N ALA A 14 15.41 21.66 -0.20
CA ALA A 14 15.23 20.72 -1.31
C ALA A 14 14.38 19.55 -0.85
N VAL A 15 13.15 19.60 -1.23
CA VAL A 15 12.24 18.49 -0.95
C VAL A 15 12.77 17.26 -1.66
N ASP A 16 13.01 16.24 -0.89
CA ASP A 16 13.50 14.98 -1.45
C ASP A 16 12.35 14.24 -2.12
N VAL A 17 11.84 14.84 -3.16
CA VAL A 17 10.72 14.27 -3.90
C VAL A 17 11.07 12.87 -4.40
N GLU A 18 12.31 12.71 -4.85
CA GLU A 18 12.75 11.41 -5.34
C GLU A 18 12.75 10.34 -4.26
N ALA A 19 13.24 10.70 -3.09
CA ALA A 19 13.27 9.75 -1.98
C ALA A 19 11.86 9.36 -1.56
N GLU A 20 10.98 10.34 -1.46
CA GLU A 20 9.60 10.09 -1.10
C GLU A 20 8.90 9.26 -2.17
N ARG A 21 9.18 9.59 -3.42
CA ARG A 21 8.62 8.86 -4.53
C ARG A 21 9.03 7.38 -4.49
N LYS A 22 10.30 7.13 -4.25
CA LYS A 22 10.79 5.76 -4.15
C LYS A 22 10.10 5.01 -3.03
N ARG A 23 9.93 5.66 -1.89
CA ARG A 23 9.25 5.05 -0.76
C ARG A 23 7.82 4.72 -1.13
N LEU A 24 7.13 5.66 -1.73
CA LEU A 24 5.75 5.43 -2.15
C LEU A 24 5.64 4.32 -3.18
N GLU A 25 6.59 4.27 -4.10
CA GLU A 25 6.60 3.21 -5.11
C GLU A 25 6.77 1.84 -4.47
N LYS A 26 7.62 1.74 -3.46
CA LYS A 26 7.79 0.48 -2.74
C LYS A 26 6.51 0.07 -2.03
N ASP A 27 5.90 1.01 -1.35
CA ASP A 27 4.63 0.76 -0.68
C ASP A 27 3.57 0.35 -1.68
N LEU A 28 3.56 1.03 -2.82
CA LEU A 28 2.61 0.74 -3.88
C LEU A 28 2.80 -0.68 -4.40
N ALA A 29 4.05 -1.07 -4.60
CA ALA A 29 4.35 -2.41 -5.07
C ALA A 29 3.85 -3.47 -4.09
N LYS A 30 4.04 -3.23 -2.80
CA LYS A 30 3.56 -4.14 -1.78
C LYS A 30 2.04 -4.24 -1.79
N ALA A 31 1.39 -3.09 -1.84
CA ALA A 31 -0.06 -3.05 -1.85
C ALA A 31 -0.63 -3.72 -3.10
N ASN A 32 0.00 -3.48 -4.25
CA ASN A 32 -0.41 -4.10 -5.50
C ASN A 32 -0.26 -5.62 -5.44
N LYS A 33 0.85 -6.07 -4.88
CA LYS A 33 1.10 -7.51 -4.75
C LYS A 33 0.05 -8.16 -3.87
N GLU A 34 -0.25 -7.54 -2.75
CA GLU A 34 -1.28 -8.05 -1.85
C GLU A 34 -2.64 -8.05 -2.52
N LEU A 35 -2.94 -6.96 -3.22
CA LEU A 35 -4.20 -6.85 -3.94
C LEU A 35 -4.33 -7.95 -4.98
N GLU A 36 -3.26 -8.21 -5.70
CA GLU A 36 -3.25 -9.27 -6.71
C GLU A 36 -3.46 -10.63 -6.08
N GLN A 37 -2.76 -10.92 -5.00
CA GLN A 37 -2.88 -12.21 -4.32
C GLN A 37 -4.28 -12.44 -3.78
N THR A 38 -4.84 -11.43 -3.13
CA THR A 38 -6.19 -11.55 -2.60
C THR A 38 -7.21 -11.66 -3.72
N GLY A 39 -6.99 -10.92 -4.80
CA GLY A 39 -7.88 -11.00 -5.95
C GLY A 39 -7.90 -12.37 -6.59
N LYS A 40 -6.72 -12.99 -6.71
CA LYS A 40 -6.63 -14.33 -7.26
C LYS A 40 -7.34 -15.36 -6.39
N LYS A 41 -7.15 -15.23 -5.09
CA LYS A 41 -7.81 -16.15 -4.17
C LYS A 41 -9.32 -16.01 -4.21
N LEU A 42 -9.79 -14.78 -4.24
CA LEU A 42 -11.23 -14.53 -4.28
C LEU A 42 -11.85 -14.90 -5.62
N GLY A 43 -11.04 -14.89 -6.68
CA GLY A 43 -11.50 -15.29 -8.00
C GLY A 43 -11.42 -16.79 -8.24
N ASN A 44 -10.82 -17.52 -7.33
CA ASN A 44 -10.65 -18.98 -7.47
C ASN A 44 -11.79 -19.71 -6.79
N GLU A 45 -12.69 -20.26 -7.60
CA GLU A 45 -13.84 -20.98 -7.09
C GLU A 45 -13.44 -22.18 -6.24
N ASN A 46 -12.40 -22.88 -6.64
CA ASN A 46 -11.92 -24.03 -5.89
C ASN A 46 -11.47 -23.62 -4.49
N PHE A 47 -10.78 -22.51 -4.42
CA PHE A 47 -10.34 -21.98 -3.13
C PHE A 47 -11.53 -21.59 -2.26
N LEU A 48 -12.47 -20.87 -2.86
CA LEU A 48 -13.64 -20.40 -2.12
C LEU A 48 -14.48 -21.58 -1.63
N SER A 49 -14.52 -22.64 -2.42
CA SER A 49 -15.27 -23.83 -2.05
C SER A 49 -14.66 -24.56 -0.87
N LYS A 50 -13.34 -24.53 -0.78
CA LYS A 50 -12.63 -25.23 0.29
C LYS A 50 -12.39 -24.36 1.51
N ALA A 51 -12.25 -23.07 1.32
CA ALA A 51 -11.94 -22.16 2.40
C ALA A 51 -13.18 -21.87 3.24
N PRO A 52 -13.01 -21.84 4.57
CA PRO A 52 -14.13 -21.45 5.43
C PRO A 52 -14.46 -19.96 5.24
N GLU A 53 -15.69 -19.63 5.60
CA GLU A 53 -16.17 -18.27 5.45
C GLU A 53 -15.28 -17.26 6.17
N GLU A 54 -14.77 -17.64 7.32
CA GLU A 54 -13.88 -16.76 8.08
C GLU A 54 -12.65 -16.36 7.27
N VAL A 55 -12.03 -17.34 6.61
CA VAL A 55 -10.86 -17.08 5.79
C VAL A 55 -11.19 -16.18 4.62
N VAL A 56 -12.31 -16.45 3.97
CA VAL A 56 -12.76 -15.65 2.84
C VAL A 56 -12.99 -14.20 3.27
N ASN A 57 -13.63 -14.02 4.42
CA ASN A 57 -13.89 -12.68 4.93
C ASN A 57 -12.58 -11.92 5.22
N LYS A 58 -11.60 -12.61 5.78
CA LYS A 58 -10.31 -12.00 6.05
C LYS A 58 -9.63 -11.55 4.77
N ILE A 59 -9.70 -12.39 3.74
CA ILE A 59 -9.10 -12.05 2.45
C ILE A 59 -9.80 -10.85 1.85
N LYS A 60 -11.11 -10.79 1.96
CA LYS A 60 -11.87 -9.65 1.47
C LYS A 60 -11.46 -8.36 2.17
N GLN A 61 -11.27 -8.43 3.49
CA GLN A 61 -10.82 -7.28 4.25
C GLN A 61 -9.44 -6.82 3.81
N ARG A 62 -8.54 -7.76 3.61
CA ARG A 62 -7.19 -7.44 3.16
C ARG A 62 -7.22 -6.81 1.78
N GLN A 63 -8.06 -7.33 0.91
CA GLN A 63 -8.21 -6.76 -0.42
C GLN A 63 -8.66 -5.31 -0.35
N GLN A 64 -9.63 -5.05 0.51
CA GLN A 64 -10.14 -3.70 0.69
C GLN A 64 -9.05 -2.76 1.17
N ILE A 65 -8.31 -3.19 2.20
CA ILE A 65 -7.23 -2.37 2.75
C ILE A 65 -6.16 -2.09 1.70
N ALA A 66 -5.76 -3.14 0.99
CA ALA A 66 -4.74 -2.99 -0.05
C ALA A 66 -5.21 -2.03 -1.14
N ARG A 67 -6.46 -2.11 -1.49
CA ARG A 67 -7.06 -1.25 -2.49
C ARG A 67 -7.01 0.21 -2.07
N GLU A 68 -7.39 0.47 -0.82
CA GLU A 68 -7.35 1.82 -0.28
C GLU A 68 -5.93 2.35 -0.25
N GLU A 69 -4.98 1.51 0.12
CA GLU A 69 -3.58 1.92 0.15
C GLU A 69 -3.08 2.25 -1.24
N VAL A 70 -3.42 1.44 -2.23
CA VAL A 70 -3.02 1.70 -3.61
C VAL A 70 -3.54 3.07 -4.05
N GLU A 71 -4.81 3.34 -3.79
CA GLU A 71 -5.40 4.62 -4.17
C GLU A 71 -4.70 5.79 -3.47
N ARG A 72 -4.47 5.65 -2.17
CA ARG A 72 -3.83 6.69 -1.39
C ARG A 72 -2.43 6.98 -1.89
N ILE A 73 -1.65 5.92 -2.09
CA ILE A 73 -0.27 6.05 -2.55
C ILE A 73 -0.23 6.65 -3.95
N THR A 74 -1.08 6.17 -4.82
CA THR A 74 -1.16 6.69 -6.19
C THR A 74 -1.48 8.18 -6.20
N SER A 75 -2.42 8.57 -5.36
CA SER A 75 -2.81 9.97 -5.25
C SER A 75 -1.62 10.84 -4.80
N ARG A 76 -0.86 10.33 -3.84
CA ARG A 76 0.31 11.06 -3.37
C ARG A 76 1.38 11.16 -4.43
N LEU A 77 1.59 10.07 -5.18
CA LEU A 77 2.57 10.08 -6.26
C LEU A 77 2.19 11.10 -7.32
N GLU A 78 0.92 11.20 -7.63
CA GLU A 78 0.45 12.18 -8.58
C GLU A 78 0.70 13.61 -8.08
N GLY A 79 0.53 13.80 -6.78
CA GLY A 79 0.78 15.10 -6.18
C GLY A 79 2.24 15.51 -6.18
N LEU A 80 3.14 14.54 -6.31
CA LEU A 80 4.57 14.82 -6.33
C LEU A 80 5.10 15.24 -7.70
N LYS A 81 4.30 15.14 -8.72
CA LYS A 81 4.73 15.52 -10.08
C LYS A 81 4.87 17.04 -10.25
#